data_7fc7a277ef0bc7dfbefc72086f7c3c2b
#
_entry.id   7fc7a277ef0bc7dfbefc72086f7c3c2b
#
_cell.length_a   1.000
_cell.length_b   1.000
_cell.length_c   1.000
_cell.angle_alpha   90.00
_cell.angle_beta   90.00
_cell.angle_gamma   90.00
#
_symmetry.space_group_name_H-M   'P 1'
#
loop_
_entity.id
_entity.type
_entity.pdbx_description
1 polymer ?
#
loop_
_entity_poly.entity_id
_entity_poly.type
_entity_poly.pdbx_seq_one_letter_code
_entity_poly.pdbx_strand_id
1 'polypeptide(L)'
;MKKFTIRFIGALIPLYVLVLFYIFYISPNLSGDLGNIGQIPFGKDYSNAIGKNYLLRSRVIQFTDKNMNSRYKIGTIGDSFSQQGINGYQNYLANLENTDILNFKWEINCGAPQTAINLLNSGVFSNSYFKVVIIECVERQLIYRLSTVNFGNKSFKDSTVNEHKQIDKENYKPFLENVFSWIRLSCGYNNPVNKVQLDANYFDSPTYGNKLFFYEYDLSFKTIDKNDITIAKSNLTKIVRLFESKGIKLIFMIAADKYDVYQSFIIHNPYPKNRTLDYFKDFEAYPYFVNSKQILYPLVRNGVKDVYLMNDSHWSYKASQVVAKELKKRIYILSNTK
;
A
#
# COMPACT_ATOMS: atom_id res chain seq x y z
N MET A 1 51.82 3.44 25.79
CA MET A 1 50.55 2.69 25.71
C MET A 1 49.39 3.38 26.46
N LYS A 2 49.45 3.63 27.79
CA LYS A 2 48.35 4.25 28.55
C LYS A 2 47.73 5.53 27.92
N LYS A 3 48.55 6.51 27.49
CA LYS A 3 48.07 7.76 26.89
C LYS A 3 47.34 7.53 25.54
N PHE A 4 47.81 6.58 24.75
CA PHE A 4 47.14 6.21 23.48
C PHE A 4 45.79 5.57 23.75
N THR A 5 45.70 4.62 24.67
CA THR A 5 44.47 3.93 25.05
C THR A 5 43.42 4.92 25.57
N ILE A 6 43.80 5.87 26.44
CA ILE A 6 42.88 6.88 26.96
C ILE A 6 42.34 7.79 25.82
N ARG A 7 43.24 8.23 24.90
CA ARG A 7 42.80 9.05 23.75
C ARG A 7 41.91 8.28 22.80
N PHE A 8 42.21 7.00 22.55
CA PHE A 8 41.41 6.12 21.72
C PHE A 8 40.02 5.88 22.32
N ILE A 9 39.93 5.55 23.61
CA ILE A 9 38.66 5.40 24.32
C ILE A 9 37.88 6.73 24.29
N GLY A 10 38.55 7.86 24.56
CA GLY A 10 37.93 9.19 24.51
C GLY A 10 37.36 9.53 23.14
N ALA A 11 38.00 9.11 22.05
CA ALA A 11 37.52 9.31 20.70
C ALA A 11 36.26 8.44 20.36
N LEU A 12 36.10 7.31 21.08
CA LEU A 12 34.91 6.44 20.89
C LEU A 12 33.69 6.87 21.71
N ILE A 13 33.85 7.73 22.72
CA ILE A 13 32.74 8.19 23.57
C ILE A 13 31.60 8.80 22.77
N PRO A 14 31.82 9.72 21.80
CA PRO A 14 30.72 10.29 20.99
C PRO A 14 29.95 9.22 20.23
N LEU A 15 30.66 8.25 19.64
CA LEU A 15 30.01 7.14 18.93
C LEU A 15 29.16 6.29 19.90
N TYR A 16 29.70 5.99 21.07
CA TYR A 16 28.96 5.24 22.10
C TYR A 16 27.70 5.98 22.56
N VAL A 17 27.79 7.29 22.77
CA VAL A 17 26.63 8.13 23.13
C VAL A 17 25.59 8.10 22.03
N LEU A 18 25.97 8.20 20.74
CA LEU A 18 25.05 8.10 19.60
C LEU A 18 24.37 6.72 19.55
N VAL A 19 25.11 5.64 19.78
CA VAL A 19 24.58 4.28 19.84
C VAL A 19 23.55 4.13 20.96
N LEU A 20 23.86 4.64 22.16
CA LEU A 20 22.93 4.62 23.29
C LEU A 20 21.68 5.45 23.00
N PHE A 21 21.83 6.63 22.40
CA PHE A 21 20.71 7.47 21.99
C PHE A 21 19.81 6.75 20.97
N TYR A 22 20.41 6.09 19.99
CA TYR A 22 19.64 5.28 19.03
C TYR A 22 18.86 4.17 19.73
N ILE A 23 19.49 3.39 20.64
CA ILE A 23 18.85 2.26 21.34
C ILE A 23 17.70 2.73 22.22
N PHE A 24 17.92 3.79 23.01
CA PHE A 24 16.96 4.18 24.04
C PHE A 24 15.91 5.18 23.57
N TYR A 25 16.20 5.93 22.51
CA TYR A 25 15.29 6.97 22.04
C TYR A 25 14.76 6.74 20.62
N ILE A 26 15.62 6.48 19.65
CA ILE A 26 15.19 6.37 18.24
C ILE A 26 14.45 5.04 18.00
N SER A 27 15.16 3.92 18.18
CA SER A 27 14.63 2.59 17.87
C SER A 27 13.28 2.27 18.52
N PRO A 28 13.05 2.58 19.81
CA PRO A 28 11.75 2.32 20.43
C PRO A 28 10.59 3.17 19.92
N ASN A 29 10.89 4.31 19.28
CA ASN A 29 9.90 5.25 18.76
C ASN A 29 9.70 5.14 17.24
N LEU A 30 10.38 4.23 16.56
CA LEU A 30 10.11 3.92 15.16
C LEU A 30 8.76 3.22 15.07
N SER A 31 7.91 3.71 14.19
CA SER A 31 6.58 3.14 13.94
C SER A 31 6.10 3.47 12.53
N GLY A 32 5.29 2.55 11.94
CA GLY A 32 4.87 2.64 10.55
C GLY A 32 5.99 2.37 9.55
N ASP A 33 5.66 2.20 8.29
CA ASP A 33 6.64 1.93 7.23
C ASP A 33 7.55 3.15 6.99
N LEU A 34 7.01 4.37 6.97
CA LEU A 34 7.78 5.59 6.79
C LEU A 34 8.73 5.85 7.97
N GLY A 35 8.30 5.53 9.20
CA GLY A 35 9.15 5.62 10.38
C GLY A 35 10.35 4.67 10.29
N ASN A 36 10.10 3.43 9.92
CA ASN A 36 11.13 2.41 9.80
C ASN A 36 12.07 2.68 8.62
N ILE A 37 11.54 3.01 7.43
CA ILE A 37 12.34 3.27 6.22
C ILE A 37 13.16 4.56 6.37
N GLY A 38 12.53 5.64 6.88
CA GLY A 38 13.16 6.95 7.05
C GLY A 38 13.94 7.10 8.36
N GLN A 39 13.90 6.10 9.25
CA GLN A 39 14.46 6.15 10.61
C GLN A 39 13.94 7.36 11.40
N ILE A 40 12.63 7.64 11.30
CA ILE A 40 11.97 8.80 11.90
C ILE A 40 11.21 8.36 13.16
N PRO A 41 11.56 8.86 14.36
CA PRO A 41 10.89 8.50 15.60
C PRO A 41 9.55 9.23 15.77
N PHE A 42 8.48 8.67 15.21
CA PHE A 42 7.13 9.23 15.32
C PHE A 42 6.49 9.08 16.70
N GLY A 43 7.03 8.19 17.55
CA GLY A 43 6.48 7.85 18.86
C GLY A 43 5.51 6.67 18.82
N LYS A 44 5.46 5.94 19.94
CA LYS A 44 4.62 4.73 20.07
C LYS A 44 3.12 5.04 20.12
N ASP A 45 2.76 6.20 20.64
CA ASP A 45 1.35 6.52 20.93
C ASP A 45 0.54 6.77 19.66
N TYR A 46 1.16 7.25 18.58
CA TYR A 46 0.45 7.53 17.34
C TYR A 46 -0.09 6.25 16.69
N SER A 47 0.70 5.18 16.60
CA SER A 47 0.25 3.92 16.01
C SER A 47 -0.79 3.18 16.87
N ASN A 48 -0.81 3.43 18.18
CA ASN A 48 -1.77 2.84 19.11
C ASN A 48 -3.10 3.60 19.15
N ALA A 49 -3.10 4.91 18.91
CA ALA A 49 -4.30 5.76 18.92
C ALA A 49 -5.16 5.58 17.67
N ILE A 50 -4.54 5.23 16.53
CA ILE A 50 -5.22 5.13 15.24
C ILE A 50 -5.50 3.67 14.90
N GLY A 51 -6.65 3.15 15.29
CA GLY A 51 -7.23 2.06 14.55
C GLY A 51 -7.33 0.71 15.20
N LYS A 52 -7.51 0.67 16.50
CA LYS A 52 -7.99 -0.55 17.12
C LYS A 52 -9.53 -0.61 17.03
N ASN A 53 -10.04 -0.95 15.85
CA ASN A 53 -11.44 -1.29 15.73
C ASN A 53 -11.62 -2.76 16.19
N TYR A 54 -11.54 -2.98 17.52
CA TYR A 54 -11.63 -4.30 18.15
C TYR A 54 -13.00 -4.97 17.98
N LEU A 55 -13.98 -4.25 17.46
CA LEU A 55 -15.35 -4.74 17.32
C LEU A 55 -15.58 -5.56 16.04
N LEU A 56 -14.69 -5.44 15.04
CA LEU A 56 -14.84 -6.19 13.81
C LEU A 56 -14.20 -7.57 13.92
N ARG A 57 -14.98 -8.59 13.58
CA ARG A 57 -14.45 -9.94 13.37
C ARG A 57 -13.59 -9.94 12.12
N SER A 58 -12.43 -10.60 12.15
CA SER A 58 -11.65 -10.87 10.96
C SER A 58 -12.38 -11.85 10.05
N ARG A 59 -12.65 -11.45 8.81
CA ARG A 59 -13.32 -12.23 7.77
C ARG A 59 -12.50 -12.32 6.49
N VAL A 60 -11.24 -11.92 6.55
CA VAL A 60 -10.31 -12.06 5.44
C VAL A 60 -9.49 -13.33 5.68
N ILE A 61 -9.61 -14.27 4.76
CA ILE A 61 -8.93 -15.54 4.78
C ILE A 61 -7.81 -15.49 3.74
N GLN A 62 -6.59 -15.76 4.15
CA GLN A 62 -5.47 -15.82 3.21
C GLN A 62 -5.54 -17.12 2.41
N PHE A 63 -5.28 -17.01 1.11
CA PHE A 63 -5.25 -18.17 0.24
C PHE A 63 -4.17 -19.16 0.68
N THR A 64 -4.54 -20.42 0.71
CA THR A 64 -3.64 -21.58 0.87
C THR A 64 -4.24 -22.74 0.06
N ASP A 65 -3.43 -23.71 -0.33
CA ASP A 65 -3.92 -24.88 -1.07
C ASP A 65 -5.04 -25.63 -0.33
N LYS A 66 -5.05 -25.57 1.00
CA LYS A 66 -6.06 -26.22 1.83
C LYS A 66 -7.44 -25.60 1.73
N ASN A 67 -7.53 -24.30 1.41
CA ASN A 67 -8.82 -23.59 1.33
C ASN A 67 -9.29 -23.35 -0.12
N MET A 68 -8.56 -23.87 -1.11
CA MET A 68 -8.87 -23.73 -2.53
C MET A 68 -10.25 -24.33 -2.91
N ASN A 69 -10.67 -25.37 -2.22
CA ASN A 69 -11.98 -26.03 -2.47
C ASN A 69 -13.17 -25.35 -1.77
N SER A 70 -12.94 -24.31 -1.01
CA SER A 70 -14.00 -23.56 -0.34
C SER A 70 -14.63 -22.52 -1.25
N ARG A 71 -15.94 -22.32 -1.17
CA ARG A 71 -16.66 -21.36 -2.01
C ARG A 71 -16.63 -19.97 -1.40
N TYR A 72 -15.97 -19.04 -2.04
CA TYR A 72 -15.95 -17.64 -1.68
C TYR A 72 -16.66 -16.81 -2.75
N LYS A 73 -17.52 -15.87 -2.33
CA LYS A 73 -18.19 -14.99 -3.28
C LYS A 73 -17.27 -13.91 -3.81
N ILE A 74 -16.32 -13.46 -3.00
CA ILE A 74 -15.41 -12.36 -3.29
C ILE A 74 -13.97 -12.85 -3.13
N GLY A 75 -13.18 -12.66 -4.17
CA GLY A 75 -11.71 -12.82 -4.13
C GLY A 75 -11.06 -11.44 -4.18
N THR A 76 -9.94 -11.27 -3.49
CA THR A 76 -9.12 -10.06 -3.58
C THR A 76 -7.67 -10.41 -3.86
N ILE A 77 -7.02 -9.60 -4.64
CA ILE A 77 -5.59 -9.62 -4.86
C ILE A 77 -5.09 -8.19 -4.95
N GLY A 78 -4.03 -7.86 -4.23
CA GLY A 78 -3.53 -6.50 -4.24
C GLY A 78 -2.21 -6.34 -3.53
N ASP A 79 -1.72 -5.12 -3.53
CA ASP A 79 -0.50 -4.70 -2.89
C ASP A 79 -0.62 -4.67 -1.36
N SER A 80 0.28 -3.94 -0.73
CA SER A 80 0.31 -3.77 0.73
C SER A 80 -0.97 -3.16 1.30
N PHE A 81 -1.74 -2.38 0.53
CA PHE A 81 -3.07 -1.90 0.93
C PHE A 81 -4.08 -3.05 1.11
N SER A 82 -3.85 -4.17 0.44
CA SER A 82 -4.61 -5.42 0.61
C SER A 82 -4.03 -6.33 1.72
N GLN A 83 -3.09 -5.85 2.52
CA GLN A 83 -2.43 -6.60 3.60
C GLN A 83 -2.64 -5.97 4.99
N GLN A 84 -3.55 -5.00 5.13
CA GLN A 84 -3.77 -4.25 6.37
C GLN A 84 -4.57 -4.99 7.45
N GLY A 85 -4.87 -6.27 7.25
CA GLY A 85 -5.52 -7.13 8.23
C GLY A 85 -6.91 -6.63 8.63
N ILE A 86 -7.19 -6.57 9.94
CA ILE A 86 -8.50 -6.18 10.47
C ILE A 86 -8.94 -4.76 10.10
N ASN A 87 -7.98 -3.86 9.87
CA ASN A 87 -8.21 -2.48 9.47
C ASN A 87 -8.20 -2.27 7.94
N GLY A 88 -7.96 -3.33 7.17
CA GLY A 88 -7.97 -3.29 5.71
C GLY A 88 -9.39 -3.18 5.15
N TYR A 89 -9.49 -2.56 3.96
CA TYR A 89 -10.77 -2.39 3.27
C TYR A 89 -11.51 -3.71 3.03
N GLN A 90 -10.77 -4.80 2.84
CA GLN A 90 -11.35 -6.14 2.64
C GLN A 90 -12.15 -6.58 3.85
N ASN A 91 -11.62 -6.37 5.06
CA ASN A 91 -12.31 -6.79 6.27
C ASN A 91 -13.59 -5.96 6.52
N TYR A 92 -13.56 -4.65 6.24
CA TYR A 92 -14.76 -3.83 6.26
C TYR A 92 -15.78 -4.29 5.21
N LEU A 93 -15.35 -4.58 3.98
CA LEU A 93 -16.20 -5.09 2.93
C LEU A 93 -16.81 -6.44 3.29
N ALA A 94 -16.03 -7.36 3.83
CA ALA A 94 -16.49 -8.67 4.29
C ALA A 94 -17.58 -8.57 5.37
N ASN A 95 -17.41 -7.64 6.30
CA ASN A 95 -18.42 -7.38 7.34
C ASN A 95 -19.68 -6.70 6.77
N LEU A 96 -19.53 -5.77 5.82
CA LEU A 96 -20.65 -5.12 5.12
C LEU A 96 -21.46 -6.10 4.25
N GLU A 97 -20.81 -7.07 3.63
CA GLU A 97 -21.42 -8.11 2.79
C GLU A 97 -21.82 -9.35 3.57
N ASN A 98 -21.51 -9.40 4.86
CA ASN A 98 -21.70 -10.55 5.73
C ASN A 98 -21.18 -11.87 5.12
N THR A 99 -19.99 -11.82 4.51
CA THR A 99 -19.34 -12.96 3.84
C THR A 99 -17.83 -12.93 4.08
N ASP A 100 -17.21 -14.10 4.05
CA ASP A 100 -15.77 -14.17 4.09
C ASP A 100 -15.17 -13.86 2.71
N ILE A 101 -14.03 -13.20 2.70
CA ILE A 101 -13.27 -12.83 1.50
C ILE A 101 -11.99 -13.65 1.45
N LEU A 102 -11.71 -14.27 0.30
CA LEU A 102 -10.43 -14.93 0.06
C LEU A 102 -9.44 -13.92 -0.52
N ASN A 103 -8.33 -13.71 0.19
CA ASN A 103 -7.27 -12.81 -0.24
C ASN A 103 -6.07 -13.59 -0.78
N PHE A 104 -5.63 -13.25 -1.97
CA PHE A 104 -4.44 -13.79 -2.62
C PHE A 104 -3.28 -12.82 -2.46
N LYS A 105 -2.14 -13.32 -2.03
CA LYS A 105 -0.90 -12.55 -2.10
C LYS A 105 -0.47 -12.41 -3.55
N TRP A 106 0.03 -11.25 -3.92
CA TRP A 106 0.63 -11.04 -5.24
C TRP A 106 2.00 -11.73 -5.34
N GLU A 107 2.34 -12.20 -6.53
CA GLU A 107 3.67 -12.76 -6.82
C GLU A 107 4.70 -11.63 -6.86
N ILE A 108 5.78 -11.75 -6.11
CA ILE A 108 6.77 -10.68 -5.84
C ILE A 108 7.30 -10.01 -7.11
N ASN A 109 7.49 -10.76 -8.17
CA ASN A 109 8.08 -10.25 -9.41
C ASN A 109 7.05 -9.77 -10.45
N CYS A 110 5.76 -9.87 -10.17
CA CYS A 110 4.71 -9.69 -11.17
C CYS A 110 3.69 -8.58 -10.84
N GLY A 111 3.49 -8.29 -9.55
CA GLY A 111 2.43 -7.40 -9.10
C GLY A 111 1.02 -7.99 -9.24
N ALA A 112 0.02 -7.32 -8.66
CA ALA A 112 -1.35 -7.83 -8.56
C ALA A 112 -2.03 -8.08 -9.94
N PRO A 113 -1.91 -7.23 -10.96
CA PRO A 113 -2.53 -7.48 -12.26
C PRO A 113 -2.02 -8.77 -12.93
N GLN A 114 -0.70 -9.01 -12.96
CA GLN A 114 -0.14 -10.22 -13.55
C GLN A 114 -0.49 -11.46 -12.75
N THR A 115 -0.45 -11.38 -11.42
CA THR A 115 -0.83 -12.51 -10.56
C THR A 115 -2.30 -12.89 -10.78
N ALA A 116 -3.18 -11.89 -10.94
CA ALA A 116 -4.59 -12.15 -11.25
C ALA A 116 -4.78 -12.91 -12.59
N ILE A 117 -4.01 -12.55 -13.62
CA ILE A 117 -4.00 -13.28 -14.91
C ILE A 117 -3.48 -14.70 -14.73
N ASN A 118 -2.41 -14.90 -13.96
CA ASN A 118 -1.85 -16.23 -13.70
C ASN A 118 -2.87 -17.12 -12.95
N LEU A 119 -3.56 -16.58 -11.94
CA LEU A 119 -4.62 -17.28 -11.20
C LEU A 119 -5.83 -17.62 -12.09
N LEU A 120 -6.20 -16.71 -12.99
CA LEU A 120 -7.30 -16.93 -13.92
C LEU A 120 -6.94 -18.05 -14.93
N ASN A 121 -5.74 -18.00 -15.52
CA ASN A 121 -5.27 -18.97 -16.50
C ASN A 121 -5.04 -20.36 -15.88
N SER A 122 -4.69 -20.44 -14.60
CA SER A 122 -4.57 -21.70 -13.86
C SER A 122 -5.91 -22.29 -13.42
N GLY A 123 -7.03 -21.59 -13.64
CA GLY A 123 -8.36 -22.03 -13.25
C GLY A 123 -8.71 -21.81 -11.77
N VAL A 124 -7.83 -21.18 -10.99
CA VAL A 124 -8.11 -20.84 -9.58
C VAL A 124 -9.28 -19.86 -9.49
N PHE A 125 -9.30 -18.86 -10.37
CA PHE A 125 -10.46 -17.99 -10.51
C PHE A 125 -11.48 -18.63 -11.47
N SER A 126 -12.60 -19.06 -10.95
CA SER A 126 -13.73 -19.53 -11.74
C SER A 126 -15.05 -18.98 -11.18
N ASN A 127 -16.06 -18.88 -12.03
CA ASN A 127 -17.39 -18.39 -11.64
C ASN A 127 -18.13 -19.33 -10.66
N SER A 128 -17.69 -20.59 -10.55
CA SER A 128 -18.21 -21.53 -9.56
C SER A 128 -17.76 -21.18 -8.13
N TYR A 129 -16.62 -20.52 -7.99
CA TYR A 129 -16.04 -20.12 -6.72
C TYR A 129 -16.22 -18.63 -6.43
N PHE A 130 -15.98 -17.76 -7.43
CA PHE A 130 -16.00 -16.32 -7.26
C PHE A 130 -17.07 -15.68 -8.16
N LYS A 131 -17.85 -14.77 -7.57
CA LYS A 131 -18.77 -13.88 -8.33
C LYS A 131 -18.07 -12.59 -8.71
N VAL A 132 -17.20 -12.10 -7.82
CA VAL A 132 -16.45 -10.86 -8.00
C VAL A 132 -15.00 -11.10 -7.58
N VAL A 133 -14.08 -10.59 -8.38
CA VAL A 133 -12.65 -10.49 -8.04
C VAL A 133 -12.27 -9.01 -8.01
N ILE A 134 -11.60 -8.59 -6.95
CA ILE A 134 -11.09 -7.23 -6.79
C ILE A 134 -9.58 -7.27 -6.96
N ILE A 135 -9.05 -6.56 -7.96
CA ILE A 135 -7.61 -6.35 -8.15
C ILE A 135 -7.29 -4.95 -7.63
N GLU A 136 -6.48 -4.85 -6.58
CA GLU A 136 -5.96 -3.58 -6.08
C GLU A 136 -4.52 -3.38 -6.60
N CYS A 137 -4.23 -2.19 -7.10
CA CYS A 137 -2.91 -1.82 -7.58
C CYS A 137 -2.55 -0.44 -7.04
N VAL A 138 -1.37 -0.32 -6.41
CA VAL A 138 -0.86 0.96 -5.94
C VAL A 138 -0.52 1.88 -7.10
N GLU A 139 -0.85 3.17 -6.99
CA GLU A 139 -0.75 4.16 -8.07
C GLU A 139 0.67 4.27 -8.65
N ARG A 140 1.71 4.34 -7.81
CA ARG A 140 3.12 4.49 -8.23
C ARG A 140 3.65 3.34 -9.10
N GLN A 141 2.98 2.19 -9.09
CA GLN A 141 3.34 1.02 -9.88
C GLN A 141 2.33 0.73 -11.01
N LEU A 142 1.24 1.48 -11.09
CA LEU A 142 0.09 1.21 -11.95
C LEU A 142 0.47 1.06 -13.42
N ILE A 143 1.14 2.09 -13.97
CA ILE A 143 1.49 2.11 -15.40
C ILE A 143 2.44 0.98 -15.73
N TYR A 144 3.53 0.84 -14.96
CA TYR A 144 4.52 -0.22 -15.15
C TYR A 144 3.88 -1.61 -15.09
N ARG A 145 3.09 -1.90 -14.07
CA ARG A 145 2.48 -3.22 -13.90
C ARG A 145 1.45 -3.55 -14.96
N LEU A 146 0.66 -2.56 -15.38
CA LEU A 146 -0.30 -2.79 -16.45
C LEU A 146 0.38 -2.89 -17.81
N SER A 147 1.41 -2.06 -18.12
CA SER A 147 2.08 -2.11 -19.41
C SER A 147 2.87 -3.41 -19.63
N THR A 148 3.35 -4.02 -18.56
CA THR A 148 4.15 -5.26 -18.60
C THR A 148 3.35 -6.55 -18.46
N VAL A 149 2.01 -6.51 -18.38
CA VAL A 149 1.17 -7.71 -18.26
C VAL A 149 1.37 -8.64 -19.46
N ASN A 150 1.67 -9.90 -19.15
CA ASN A 150 1.77 -10.98 -20.12
C ASN A 150 0.53 -11.88 -20.01
N PHE A 151 -0.26 -11.97 -21.07
CA PHE A 151 -1.49 -12.77 -21.13
C PHE A 151 -1.25 -14.23 -21.52
N GLY A 152 0.00 -14.63 -21.78
CA GLY A 152 0.37 -16.02 -22.09
C GLY A 152 0.08 -16.98 -20.93
N ASN A 153 -0.01 -18.28 -21.26
CA ASN A 153 -0.29 -19.35 -20.30
C ASN A 153 0.86 -19.52 -19.29
N LYS A 154 0.86 -18.71 -18.24
CA LYS A 154 1.68 -18.96 -17.05
C LYS A 154 0.78 -19.63 -16.01
N SER A 155 1.15 -20.83 -15.59
CA SER A 155 0.55 -21.44 -14.42
C SER A 155 0.95 -20.64 -13.17
N PHE A 156 -0.01 -20.36 -12.32
CA PHE A 156 0.25 -19.89 -10.97
C PHE A 156 1.07 -20.98 -10.25
N LYS A 157 2.27 -20.64 -9.84
CA LYS A 157 3.05 -21.49 -8.94
C LYS A 157 2.95 -20.86 -7.57
N ASP A 158 2.44 -21.60 -6.60
CA ASP A 158 2.44 -21.18 -5.19
C ASP A 158 3.88 -21.22 -4.63
N SER A 159 4.76 -20.43 -5.26
CA SER A 159 6.13 -20.22 -4.79
C SER A 159 6.20 -19.26 -3.59
N THR A 160 5.07 -18.64 -3.25
CA THR A 160 5.01 -17.55 -2.27
C THR A 160 5.31 -17.99 -0.84
N VAL A 161 5.11 -19.27 -0.49
CA VAL A 161 5.36 -19.76 0.88
C VAL A 161 6.85 -19.85 1.20
N ASN A 162 7.69 -20.16 0.23
CA ASN A 162 9.13 -20.31 0.46
C ASN A 162 9.92 -19.00 0.30
N GLU A 163 9.47 -18.08 -0.56
CA GLU A 163 10.16 -16.80 -0.79
C GLU A 163 9.97 -15.80 0.34
N HIS A 164 8.81 -15.78 1.02
CA HIS A 164 8.62 -14.90 2.19
C HIS A 164 9.54 -15.25 3.38
N LYS A 165 9.91 -16.52 3.56
CA LYS A 165 10.92 -16.90 4.55
C LYS A 165 12.31 -16.38 4.19
N GLN A 166 12.59 -16.16 2.91
CA GLN A 166 13.86 -15.64 2.43
C GLN A 166 13.93 -14.12 2.55
N ILE A 167 12.83 -13.40 2.23
CA ILE A 167 12.74 -11.93 2.37
C ILE A 167 12.83 -11.49 3.82
N ASP A 168 12.20 -12.22 4.76
CA ASP A 168 12.30 -11.92 6.19
C ASP A 168 13.74 -12.12 6.73
N LYS A 169 14.54 -12.98 6.10
CA LYS A 169 15.96 -13.16 6.45
C LYS A 169 16.89 -12.13 5.79
N GLU A 170 16.59 -11.72 4.55
CA GLU A 170 17.40 -10.74 3.83
C GLU A 170 17.26 -9.31 4.37
N ASN A 171 16.15 -9.00 5.07
CA ASN A 171 15.93 -7.68 5.66
C ASN A 171 16.52 -7.52 7.09
N TYR A 172 17.16 -8.55 7.65
CA TYR A 172 17.84 -8.39 8.94
C TYR A 172 19.15 -7.62 8.75
N LYS A 173 19.06 -6.30 8.78
CA LYS A 173 20.26 -5.46 8.83
C LYS A 173 20.92 -5.61 10.19
N PRO A 174 22.25 -5.81 10.24
CA PRO A 174 22.98 -5.78 11.49
C PRO A 174 22.69 -4.48 12.27
N PHE A 175 22.62 -4.57 13.59
CA PHE A 175 22.28 -3.43 14.45
C PHE A 175 23.08 -2.16 14.12
N LEU A 176 24.40 -2.30 13.89
CA LEU A 176 25.26 -1.17 13.52
C LEU A 176 24.88 -0.53 12.19
N GLU A 177 24.42 -1.30 11.22
CA GLU A 177 23.89 -0.75 9.96
C GLU A 177 22.67 0.13 10.19
N ASN A 178 21.79 -0.24 11.11
CA ASN A 178 20.62 0.59 11.46
C ASN A 178 21.04 1.91 12.10
N VAL A 179 22.04 1.88 13.01
CA VAL A 179 22.59 3.11 13.61
C VAL A 179 23.23 4.01 12.56
N PHE A 180 24.06 3.47 11.67
CA PHE A 180 24.68 4.25 10.59
C PHE A 180 23.65 4.74 9.57
N SER A 181 22.63 3.94 9.27
CA SER A 181 21.51 4.35 8.42
C SER A 181 20.79 5.53 9.05
N TRP A 182 20.44 5.44 10.33
CA TRP A 182 19.82 6.55 11.05
C TRP A 182 20.67 7.82 11.02
N ILE A 183 21.98 7.75 11.32
CA ILE A 183 22.88 8.91 11.25
C ILE A 183 22.87 9.53 9.85
N ARG A 184 23.05 8.72 8.80
CA ARG A 184 23.05 9.16 7.41
C ARG A 184 21.76 9.85 7.02
N LEU A 185 20.61 9.23 7.34
CA LEU A 185 19.28 9.75 7.01
C LEU A 185 18.95 11.01 7.81
N SER A 186 19.40 11.10 9.07
CA SER A 186 19.25 12.30 9.92
C SER A 186 20.07 13.48 9.40
N CYS A 187 21.19 13.21 8.72
CA CYS A 187 21.99 14.22 8.02
C CYS A 187 21.46 14.57 6.63
N GLY A 188 20.31 14.03 6.23
CA GLY A 188 19.66 14.33 4.94
C GLY A 188 20.24 13.57 3.74
N TYR A 189 21.09 12.56 3.96
CA TYR A 189 21.64 11.75 2.87
C TYR A 189 20.62 10.71 2.37
N ASN A 190 20.13 10.89 1.14
CA ASN A 190 19.29 9.91 0.43
C ASN A 190 18.15 9.34 1.31
N ASN A 191 17.46 10.20 2.06
CA ASN A 191 16.32 9.75 2.83
C ASN A 191 15.17 9.39 1.87
N PRO A 192 14.71 8.13 1.85
CA PRO A 192 13.62 7.71 0.99
C PRO A 192 12.25 8.26 1.44
N VAL A 193 12.20 9.00 2.54
CA VAL A 193 10.98 9.64 3.07
C VAL A 193 11.11 11.16 2.96
N ASN A 194 10.23 11.74 2.18
CA ASN A 194 10.08 13.18 2.06
C ASN A 194 9.23 13.75 3.19
N LYS A 195 9.55 14.99 3.61
CA LYS A 195 8.81 15.74 4.61
C LYS A 195 8.49 17.13 4.09
N VAL A 196 7.22 17.50 4.06
CA VAL A 196 6.77 18.82 3.62
C VAL A 196 5.73 19.43 4.58
N GLN A 197 5.56 20.74 4.49
CA GLN A 197 4.58 21.48 5.30
C GLN A 197 3.21 21.48 4.61
N LEU A 198 2.16 21.19 5.38
CA LEU A 198 0.75 21.32 4.98
C LEU A 198 0.15 22.64 5.47
N ASP A 199 -0.89 23.09 4.79
CA ASP A 199 -1.61 24.34 5.07
C ASP A 199 -2.52 24.26 6.32
N ALA A 200 -2.81 23.03 6.79
CA ALA A 200 -3.58 22.78 8.01
C ALA A 200 -3.12 21.51 8.74
N ASN A 201 -3.75 21.19 9.87
CA ASN A 201 -3.50 19.97 10.64
C ASN A 201 -4.36 18.84 10.11
N TYR A 202 -3.78 17.99 9.26
CA TYR A 202 -4.44 16.81 8.66
C TYR A 202 -4.20 15.51 9.43
N PHE A 203 -3.33 15.55 10.42
CA PHE A 203 -3.03 14.40 11.27
C PHE A 203 -3.27 14.74 12.74
N ASP A 204 -3.72 13.74 13.50
CA ASP A 204 -3.95 13.87 14.94
C ASP A 204 -2.65 13.63 15.72
N SER A 205 -1.68 14.53 15.50
CA SER A 205 -0.37 14.52 16.11
C SER A 205 -0.02 15.92 16.62
N PRO A 206 0.34 16.07 17.89
CA PRO A 206 0.76 17.38 18.43
C PRO A 206 2.00 17.95 17.72
N THR A 207 2.92 17.07 17.34
CA THR A 207 4.22 17.47 16.75
C THR A 207 4.19 17.58 15.24
N TYR A 208 3.43 16.71 14.58
CA TYR A 208 3.47 16.54 13.13
C TYR A 208 2.12 16.70 12.43
N GLY A 209 1.12 17.26 13.10
CA GLY A 209 -0.25 17.38 12.57
C GLY A 209 -0.34 18.07 11.21
N ASN A 210 0.54 19.04 10.96
CA ASN A 210 0.64 19.80 9.71
C ASN A 210 1.87 19.41 8.86
N LYS A 211 2.40 18.21 9.03
CA LYS A 211 3.52 17.69 8.22
C LYS A 211 3.05 16.48 7.43
N LEU A 212 3.34 16.46 6.14
CA LEU A 212 3.19 15.28 5.30
C LEU A 212 4.53 14.58 5.21
N PHE A 213 4.52 13.30 5.58
CA PHE A 213 5.59 12.35 5.29
C PHE A 213 5.10 11.41 4.22
N PHE A 214 5.89 11.21 3.17
CA PHE A 214 5.54 10.33 2.06
C PHE A 214 6.79 9.68 1.47
N TYR A 215 6.58 8.56 0.79
CA TYR A 215 7.65 7.76 0.25
C TYR A 215 8.18 8.38 -1.05
N GLU A 216 9.51 8.41 -1.26
CA GLU A 216 10.12 8.99 -2.48
C GLU A 216 9.56 8.34 -3.76
N TYR A 217 9.22 7.04 -3.71
CA TYR A 217 8.64 6.36 -4.85
C TYR A 217 7.22 6.84 -5.21
N ASP A 218 6.52 7.59 -4.35
CA ASP A 218 5.27 8.26 -4.73
C ASP A 218 5.50 9.31 -5.84
N LEU A 219 6.76 9.67 -6.09
CA LEU A 219 7.17 10.58 -7.16
C LEU A 219 7.61 9.86 -8.45
N SER A 220 7.47 8.55 -8.55
CA SER A 220 7.87 7.76 -9.73
C SER A 220 7.12 8.16 -11.03
N PHE A 221 5.99 8.85 -10.91
CA PHE A 221 5.24 9.38 -12.05
C PHE A 221 6.06 10.34 -12.95
N LYS A 222 7.17 10.89 -12.45
CA LYS A 222 8.06 11.78 -13.21
C LYS A 222 8.69 11.10 -14.43
N THR A 223 8.78 9.78 -14.44
CA THR A 223 9.47 9.00 -15.48
C THR A 223 8.51 8.15 -16.33
N ILE A 224 7.19 8.41 -16.26
CA ILE A 224 6.20 7.65 -17.02
C ILE A 224 6.28 7.96 -18.50
N ASP A 225 6.42 6.93 -19.34
CA ASP A 225 6.36 7.03 -20.80
C ASP A 225 4.90 7.05 -21.30
N LYS A 226 4.62 7.87 -22.34
CA LYS A 226 3.27 7.95 -22.94
C LYS A 226 2.83 6.65 -23.62
N ASN A 227 3.78 5.92 -24.19
CA ASN A 227 3.51 4.63 -24.82
C ASN A 227 3.07 3.61 -23.76
N ASP A 228 3.73 3.59 -22.60
CA ASP A 228 3.37 2.72 -21.48
C ASP A 228 1.95 3.02 -20.97
N ILE A 229 1.52 4.28 -20.95
CA ILE A 229 0.14 4.66 -20.59
C ILE A 229 -0.84 4.02 -21.57
N THR A 230 -0.57 4.10 -22.86
CA THR A 230 -1.44 3.53 -23.90
C THR A 230 -1.55 2.01 -23.77
N ILE A 231 -0.41 1.35 -23.57
CA ILE A 231 -0.35 -0.10 -23.35
C ILE A 231 -1.10 -0.48 -22.06
N ALA A 232 -0.87 0.26 -20.97
CA ALA A 232 -1.53 0.02 -19.68
C ALA A 232 -3.06 0.09 -19.79
N LYS A 233 -3.61 1.12 -20.46
CA LYS A 233 -5.05 1.26 -20.70
C LYS A 233 -5.62 0.11 -21.56
N SER A 234 -4.91 -0.25 -22.62
CA SER A 234 -5.29 -1.40 -23.48
C SER A 234 -5.29 -2.69 -22.68
N ASN A 235 -4.26 -2.92 -21.85
CA ASN A 235 -4.15 -4.12 -21.05
C ASN A 235 -5.20 -4.18 -19.95
N LEU A 236 -5.54 -3.06 -19.29
CA LEU A 236 -6.67 -3.02 -18.34
C LEU A 236 -7.98 -3.46 -19.01
N THR A 237 -8.27 -2.95 -20.20
CA THR A 237 -9.46 -3.36 -20.96
C THR A 237 -9.44 -4.86 -21.28
N LYS A 238 -8.28 -5.41 -21.67
CA LYS A 238 -8.13 -6.85 -21.94
C LYS A 238 -8.33 -7.70 -20.68
N ILE A 239 -7.81 -7.26 -19.54
CA ILE A 239 -7.99 -7.94 -18.24
C ILE A 239 -9.48 -8.04 -17.92
N VAL A 240 -10.23 -6.92 -18.01
CA VAL A 240 -11.66 -6.90 -17.75
C VAL A 240 -12.39 -7.89 -18.64
N ARG A 241 -12.19 -7.83 -19.96
CA ARG A 241 -12.81 -8.76 -20.93
C ARG A 241 -12.46 -10.22 -20.66
N LEU A 242 -11.25 -10.50 -20.23
CA LEU A 242 -10.81 -11.87 -19.94
C LEU A 242 -11.56 -12.44 -18.72
N PHE A 243 -11.75 -11.66 -17.65
CA PHE A 243 -12.54 -12.07 -16.51
C PHE A 243 -14.01 -12.25 -16.87
N GLU A 244 -14.58 -11.31 -17.62
CA GLU A 244 -15.97 -11.39 -18.12
C GLU A 244 -16.19 -12.65 -18.97
N SER A 245 -15.25 -13.02 -19.84
CA SER A 245 -15.34 -14.25 -20.66
C SER A 245 -15.36 -15.54 -19.84
N LYS A 246 -14.92 -15.48 -18.58
CA LYS A 246 -15.00 -16.58 -17.60
C LYS A 246 -16.23 -16.45 -16.68
N GLY A 247 -17.10 -15.48 -16.92
CA GLY A 247 -18.30 -15.24 -16.10
C GLY A 247 -18.01 -14.64 -14.73
N ILE A 248 -16.82 -14.05 -14.53
CA ILE A 248 -16.40 -13.43 -13.28
C ILE A 248 -16.47 -11.91 -13.45
N LYS A 249 -17.17 -11.23 -12.54
CA LYS A 249 -17.14 -9.77 -12.48
C LYS A 249 -15.83 -9.29 -11.88
N LEU A 250 -15.19 -8.31 -12.51
CA LEU A 250 -13.95 -7.72 -12.04
C LEU A 250 -14.21 -6.32 -11.47
N ILE A 251 -13.56 -5.98 -10.39
CA ILE A 251 -13.34 -4.59 -9.95
C ILE A 251 -11.84 -4.35 -9.93
N PHE A 252 -11.39 -3.37 -10.69
CA PHE A 252 -10.02 -2.89 -10.67
C PHE A 252 -9.97 -1.59 -9.84
N MET A 253 -9.26 -1.64 -8.72
CA MET A 253 -9.12 -0.51 -7.81
C MET A 253 -7.71 0.02 -7.81
N ILE A 254 -7.56 1.32 -8.00
CA ILE A 254 -6.28 1.99 -7.81
C ILE A 254 -6.22 2.53 -6.38
N ALA A 255 -5.21 2.08 -5.63
CA ALA A 255 -4.86 2.66 -4.34
C ALA A 255 -3.98 3.89 -4.59
N ALA A 256 -4.55 5.08 -4.44
CA ALA A 256 -3.85 6.34 -4.65
C ALA A 256 -2.67 6.48 -3.69
N ASP A 257 -1.59 7.08 -4.14
CA ASP A 257 -0.45 7.37 -3.29
C ASP A 257 -0.74 8.54 -2.33
N LYS A 258 -0.11 8.49 -1.18
CA LYS A 258 -0.31 9.50 -0.14
C LYS A 258 0.03 10.90 -0.63
N TYR A 259 1.15 11.05 -1.36
CA TYR A 259 1.51 12.33 -1.97
C TYR A 259 0.39 12.85 -2.90
N ASP A 260 -0.18 11.99 -3.76
CA ASP A 260 -1.18 12.42 -4.74
C ASP A 260 -2.48 12.92 -4.10
N VAL A 261 -2.89 12.34 -2.97
CA VAL A 261 -4.08 12.78 -2.23
C VAL A 261 -3.83 14.11 -1.51
N TYR A 262 -2.61 14.36 -1.01
CA TYR A 262 -2.29 15.56 -0.21
C TYR A 262 -1.57 16.67 -0.97
N GLN A 263 -1.12 16.47 -2.20
CA GLN A 263 -0.25 17.42 -2.93
C GLN A 263 -0.81 18.83 -3.05
N SER A 264 -2.14 19.00 -3.10
CA SER A 264 -2.80 20.31 -3.21
C SER A 264 -2.87 21.09 -1.88
N PHE A 265 -2.53 20.46 -0.78
CA PHE A 265 -2.50 21.04 0.57
C PHE A 265 -1.07 21.34 1.04
N ILE A 266 -0.05 21.10 0.17
CA ILE A 266 1.35 21.36 0.49
C ILE A 266 1.64 22.84 0.24
N ILE A 267 2.13 23.55 1.27
CA ILE A 267 2.58 24.94 1.18
C ILE A 267 3.85 24.98 0.31
N HIS A 268 3.83 25.79 -0.75
CA HIS A 268 4.96 25.92 -1.69
C HIS A 268 5.50 24.58 -2.16
N ASN A 269 4.61 23.73 -2.67
CA ASN A 269 4.96 22.36 -3.09
C ASN A 269 6.16 22.37 -4.05
N PRO A 270 7.33 21.79 -3.63
CA PRO A 270 8.53 21.78 -4.48
C PRO A 270 8.49 20.67 -5.54
N TYR A 271 7.51 19.78 -5.48
CA TYR A 271 7.38 18.63 -6.37
C TYR A 271 6.36 18.89 -7.48
N PRO A 272 6.52 18.28 -8.65
CA PRO A 272 5.55 18.42 -9.72
C PRO A 272 4.22 17.77 -9.33
N LYS A 273 3.14 18.28 -9.92
CA LYS A 273 1.80 17.72 -9.72
C LYS A 273 1.71 16.32 -10.32
N ASN A 274 1.30 15.34 -9.48
CA ASN A 274 0.97 14.01 -9.97
C ASN A 274 -0.35 14.05 -10.74
N ARG A 275 -0.35 13.50 -11.96
CA ARG A 275 -1.51 13.38 -12.85
C ARG A 275 -1.71 11.95 -13.37
N THR A 276 -1.09 10.97 -12.74
CA THR A 276 -1.15 9.57 -13.18
C THR A 276 -2.60 9.09 -13.31
N LEU A 277 -3.45 9.43 -12.35
CA LEU A 277 -4.85 9.04 -12.36
C LEU A 277 -5.69 9.77 -13.41
N ASP A 278 -5.27 10.97 -13.85
CA ASP A 278 -5.94 11.69 -14.94
C ASP A 278 -5.92 10.88 -16.26
N TYR A 279 -4.93 10.04 -16.47
CA TYR A 279 -4.85 9.17 -17.66
C TYR A 279 -5.93 8.08 -17.70
N PHE A 280 -6.49 7.74 -16.55
CA PHE A 280 -7.55 6.72 -16.43
C PHE A 280 -8.93 7.30 -16.21
N LYS A 281 -9.11 8.61 -16.36
CA LYS A 281 -10.38 9.30 -16.11
C LYS A 281 -11.55 8.75 -16.94
N ASP A 282 -11.29 8.31 -18.15
CA ASP A 282 -12.29 7.66 -19.03
C ASP A 282 -12.80 6.32 -18.48
N PHE A 283 -12.02 5.64 -17.63
CA PHE A 283 -12.47 4.41 -16.96
C PHE A 283 -13.41 4.66 -15.78
N GLU A 284 -13.45 5.86 -15.23
CA GLU A 284 -14.22 6.19 -14.03
C GLU A 284 -15.75 6.07 -14.24
N ALA A 285 -16.19 6.15 -15.50
CA ALA A 285 -17.59 5.92 -15.87
C ALA A 285 -18.03 4.45 -15.73
N TYR A 286 -17.09 3.51 -15.65
CA TYR A 286 -17.39 2.09 -15.61
C TYR A 286 -17.48 1.56 -14.16
N PRO A 287 -18.44 0.69 -13.85
CA PRO A 287 -18.62 0.16 -12.50
C PRO A 287 -17.47 -0.75 -12.04
N TYR A 288 -16.70 -1.30 -12.98
CA TYR A 288 -15.55 -2.14 -12.67
C TYR A 288 -14.28 -1.36 -12.29
N PHE A 289 -14.31 -0.02 -12.35
CA PHE A 289 -13.13 0.78 -12.06
C PHE A 289 -13.36 1.66 -10.83
N VAL A 290 -12.39 1.64 -9.90
CA VAL A 290 -12.42 2.42 -8.67
C VAL A 290 -11.11 3.22 -8.53
N ASN A 291 -11.22 4.53 -8.59
CA ASN A 291 -10.16 5.47 -8.27
C ASN A 291 -10.30 5.93 -6.81
N SER A 292 -9.45 5.41 -5.92
CA SER A 292 -9.56 5.72 -4.49
C SER A 292 -9.29 7.19 -4.17
N LYS A 293 -8.55 7.93 -5.01
CA LYS A 293 -8.35 9.38 -4.82
C LYS A 293 -9.68 10.15 -4.84
N GLN A 294 -10.60 9.78 -5.75
CA GLN A 294 -11.92 10.43 -5.79
C GLN A 294 -12.73 10.23 -4.52
N ILE A 295 -12.45 9.15 -3.79
CA ILE A 295 -13.12 8.82 -2.54
C ILE A 295 -12.41 9.54 -1.37
N LEU A 296 -11.08 9.53 -1.36
CA LEU A 296 -10.26 9.95 -0.22
C LEU A 296 -9.97 11.45 -0.21
N TYR A 297 -9.75 12.07 -1.39
CA TYR A 297 -9.48 13.50 -1.48
C TYR A 297 -10.59 14.39 -0.88
N PRO A 298 -11.90 14.10 -1.12
CA PRO A 298 -12.96 14.85 -0.46
C PRO A 298 -12.94 14.75 1.06
N LEU A 299 -12.53 13.62 1.63
CA LEU A 299 -12.39 13.47 3.08
C LEU A 299 -11.33 14.43 3.63
N VAL A 300 -10.15 14.43 3.00
CA VAL A 300 -9.04 15.34 3.39
C VAL A 300 -9.48 16.79 3.24
N ARG A 301 -10.07 17.16 2.11
CA ARG A 301 -10.58 18.51 1.84
C ARG A 301 -11.62 18.98 2.86
N ASN A 302 -12.44 18.08 3.38
CA ASN A 302 -13.44 18.35 4.40
C ASN A 302 -12.87 18.29 5.83
N GLY A 303 -11.55 18.24 6.00
CA GLY A 303 -10.89 18.31 7.30
C GLY A 303 -10.91 16.99 8.10
N VAL A 304 -11.24 15.85 7.45
CA VAL A 304 -11.12 14.55 8.12
C VAL A 304 -9.65 14.24 8.35
N LYS A 305 -9.26 14.19 9.62
CA LYS A 305 -7.89 13.85 10.00
C LYS A 305 -7.61 12.36 9.83
N ASP A 306 -6.33 12.06 9.59
CA ASP A 306 -5.81 10.69 9.49
C ASP A 306 -6.52 9.84 8.43
N VAL A 307 -6.78 10.41 7.26
CA VAL A 307 -7.23 9.62 6.10
C VAL A 307 -6.13 8.64 5.69
N TYR A 308 -4.87 9.09 5.67
CA TYR A 308 -3.68 8.24 5.68
C TYR A 308 -3.04 8.25 7.06
N LEU A 309 -2.31 7.20 7.41
CA LEU A 309 -1.52 7.19 8.62
C LEU A 309 -0.34 8.18 8.47
N MET A 310 -0.05 8.96 9.49
CA MET A 310 1.02 9.96 9.43
C MET A 310 2.41 9.31 9.19
N ASN A 311 2.66 8.24 9.91
CA ASN A 311 3.92 7.50 9.96
C ASN A 311 4.00 6.33 8.97
N ASP A 312 3.02 6.22 8.07
CA ASP A 312 2.89 5.10 7.15
C ASP A 312 2.45 5.60 5.77
N SER A 313 2.79 4.89 4.72
CA SER A 313 2.33 5.19 3.35
C SER A 313 0.89 4.75 3.10
N HIS A 314 0.33 3.92 3.96
CA HIS A 314 -1.00 3.39 3.82
C HIS A 314 -2.08 4.31 4.40
N TRP A 315 -3.28 4.16 3.87
CA TRP A 315 -4.46 4.79 4.44
C TRP A 315 -4.86 4.16 5.78
N SER A 316 -5.62 4.90 6.58
CA SER A 316 -6.11 4.43 7.87
C SER A 316 -7.40 3.62 7.74
N TYR A 317 -7.88 3.12 8.87
CA TYR A 317 -9.18 2.45 8.96
C TYR A 317 -10.34 3.35 8.48
N LYS A 318 -10.26 4.69 8.66
CA LYS A 318 -11.28 5.64 8.20
C LYS A 318 -11.42 5.59 6.68
N ALA A 319 -10.30 5.61 5.99
CA ALA A 319 -10.26 5.47 4.53
C ALA A 319 -10.72 4.06 4.10
N SER A 320 -10.22 3.01 4.75
CA SER A 320 -10.64 1.63 4.49
C SER A 320 -12.15 1.44 4.56
N GLN A 321 -12.83 2.06 5.55
CA GLN A 321 -14.28 2.01 5.67
C GLN A 321 -15.01 2.65 4.49
N VAL A 322 -14.54 3.79 4.00
CA VAL A 322 -15.19 4.52 2.91
C VAL A 322 -14.94 3.82 1.57
N VAL A 323 -13.72 3.31 1.36
CA VAL A 323 -13.36 2.48 0.21
C VAL A 323 -14.22 1.20 0.18
N ALA A 324 -14.40 0.53 1.31
CA ALA A 324 -15.24 -0.66 1.41
C ALA A 324 -16.72 -0.37 1.05
N LYS A 325 -17.27 0.77 1.48
CA LYS A 325 -18.62 1.21 1.10
C LYS A 325 -18.77 1.44 -0.41
N GLU A 326 -17.78 2.06 -1.04
CA GLU A 326 -17.78 2.24 -2.50
C GLU A 326 -17.67 0.90 -3.22
N LEU A 327 -16.78 -0.01 -2.77
CA LEU A 327 -16.67 -1.35 -3.35
C LEU A 327 -18.00 -2.12 -3.24
N LYS A 328 -18.68 -2.07 -2.10
CA LYS A 328 -20.00 -2.67 -1.94
C LYS A 328 -21.01 -2.14 -2.96
N LYS A 329 -21.05 -0.81 -3.17
CA LYS A 329 -21.88 -0.18 -4.19
C LYS A 329 -21.55 -0.68 -5.59
N ARG A 330 -20.26 -0.80 -5.94
CA ARG A 330 -19.81 -1.32 -7.24
C ARG A 330 -20.20 -2.78 -7.44
N ILE A 331 -20.04 -3.62 -6.42
CA ILE A 331 -20.49 -5.02 -6.44
C ILE A 331 -21.97 -5.10 -6.71
N TYR A 332 -22.79 -4.29 -6.04
CA TYR A 332 -24.23 -4.23 -6.24
C TYR A 332 -24.60 -3.86 -7.69
N ILE A 333 -23.97 -2.81 -8.24
CA ILE A 333 -24.21 -2.39 -9.63
C ILE A 333 -23.85 -3.52 -10.60
N LEU A 334 -22.63 -4.10 -10.49
CA LEU A 334 -22.17 -5.18 -11.35
C LEU A 334 -23.05 -6.43 -11.27
N SER A 335 -23.63 -6.71 -10.10
CA SER A 335 -24.51 -7.87 -9.91
C SER A 335 -25.88 -7.69 -10.58
N ASN A 336 -26.34 -6.45 -10.76
CA ASN A 336 -27.62 -6.11 -11.34
C ASN A 336 -27.54 -5.69 -12.82
N THR A 337 -26.36 -5.55 -13.37
CA THR A 337 -26.14 -5.31 -14.81
C THR A 337 -26.17 -6.66 -15.54
N LYS A 338 -27.17 -6.86 -16.41
CA LYS A 338 -27.33 -8.05 -17.27
C LYS A 338 -26.32 -8.06 -18.39
#